data_7d0b277762019247e286d481479adc34
#
_entry.id   7d0b277762019247e286d481479adc34
#
_cell.length_a   1.000
_cell.length_b   1.000
_cell.length_c   1.000
_cell.angle_alpha   90.00
_cell.angle_beta   90.00
_cell.angle_gamma   90.00
#
_symmetry.space_group_name_H-M   'P 1'
#
loop_
_entity.id
_entity.type
_entity.pdbx_description
1 polymer ?
#
loop_
_entity_poly.entity_id
_entity_poly.type
_entity_poly.pdbx_seq_one_letter_code
_entity_poly.pdbx_strand_id
1 'polypeptide(L)'
;MHGLVRALREHGHQVELLQLPFTFGPASDVEQAMRRAAELDLTRPNGIEVGRLISLQFPTWGIRHPDHVTWVMHQHRAVYDLFDLVVADDSLQQLKTTITEFDNTHLGSKRLRFANSRRVAQRLKQFNQLDATVLYHPPAEAEKFYCETAEHYLYVPSRLETLKRQSLVLEAAALMRASLPIVFSGDGGQREILRAQAEKLGLQDRVRFLGHVTEAEKRALYAHSLAVVFPAQDEDYGYITLEAMLSSKAVVVCSDGGGPLEFIQHQSNGWVELPNPRALAERFDWLAANGATAAAAGRAARADIEAVGLNWHTVVEQLTASAT
;
A
#
# COMPACT_ATOMS: atom_id res chain seq x y z
N MET A 1 -6.83 3.80 -8.44
CA MET A 1 -7.62 3.57 -9.68
C MET A 1 -8.28 4.85 -10.18
N HIS A 2 -9.15 5.53 -9.40
CA HIS A 2 -9.81 6.77 -9.83
C HIS A 2 -8.84 7.91 -10.22
N GLY A 3 -7.70 8.03 -9.54
CA GLY A 3 -6.65 9.00 -9.90
C GLY A 3 -6.10 8.78 -11.31
N LEU A 4 -5.81 7.53 -11.68
CA LEU A 4 -5.36 7.19 -13.04
C LEU A 4 -6.42 7.51 -14.11
N VAL A 5 -7.68 7.12 -13.86
CA VAL A 5 -8.79 7.42 -14.80
C VAL A 5 -8.94 8.92 -15.02
N ARG A 6 -8.91 9.70 -13.93
CA ARG A 6 -8.95 11.16 -14.00
C ARG A 6 -7.77 11.71 -14.82
N ALA A 7 -6.57 11.29 -14.49
CA ALA A 7 -5.36 11.76 -15.18
C ALA A 7 -5.36 11.42 -16.68
N LEU A 8 -5.74 10.21 -17.06
CA LEU A 8 -5.86 9.82 -18.46
C LEU A 8 -6.87 10.71 -19.21
N ARG A 9 -8.03 11.02 -18.60
CA ARG A 9 -9.04 11.91 -19.20
C ARG A 9 -8.54 13.34 -19.32
N GLU A 10 -7.84 13.85 -18.31
CA GLU A 10 -7.21 15.18 -18.33
C GLU A 10 -6.14 15.31 -19.43
N HIS A 11 -5.52 14.18 -19.83
CA HIS A 11 -4.57 14.12 -20.96
C HIS A 11 -5.27 13.80 -22.31
N GLY A 12 -6.59 13.89 -22.37
CA GLY A 12 -7.36 13.77 -23.63
C GLY A 12 -7.69 12.36 -24.06
N HIS A 13 -7.43 11.34 -23.24
CA HIS A 13 -7.81 9.96 -23.56
C HIS A 13 -9.28 9.70 -23.23
N GLN A 14 -9.96 8.96 -24.12
CA GLN A 14 -11.26 8.36 -23.80
C GLN A 14 -11.02 7.10 -22.97
N VAL A 15 -11.60 7.05 -21.76
CA VAL A 15 -11.29 5.99 -20.78
C VAL A 15 -12.57 5.38 -20.22
N GLU A 16 -12.66 4.07 -20.35
CA GLU A 16 -13.64 3.24 -19.66
C GLU A 16 -12.95 2.45 -18.53
N LEU A 17 -13.58 2.42 -17.36
CA LEU A 17 -13.11 1.64 -16.20
C LEU A 17 -13.89 0.34 -16.11
N LEU A 18 -13.21 -0.78 -16.35
CA LEU A 18 -13.77 -2.11 -16.16
C LEU A 18 -13.36 -2.65 -14.79
N GLN A 19 -14.35 -3.05 -14.00
CA GLN A 19 -14.14 -3.75 -12.73
C GLN A 19 -14.76 -5.15 -12.80
N LEU A 20 -13.93 -6.18 -12.68
CA LEU A 20 -14.38 -7.56 -12.64
C LEU A 20 -14.67 -7.96 -11.18
N PRO A 21 -15.77 -8.65 -10.89
CA PRO A 21 -16.00 -9.25 -9.59
C PRO A 21 -14.87 -10.23 -9.26
N PHE A 22 -14.31 -10.09 -8.05
CA PHE A 22 -13.24 -10.93 -7.58
C PHE A 22 -13.35 -11.18 -6.07
N THR A 23 -13.11 -12.43 -5.65
CA THR A 23 -12.98 -12.86 -4.26
C THR A 23 -11.64 -13.57 -4.08
N PHE A 24 -11.02 -13.43 -2.91
CA PHE A 24 -9.73 -14.06 -2.61
C PHE A 24 -9.83 -15.54 -2.21
N GLY A 25 -11.02 -16.07 -2.16
CA GLY A 25 -11.36 -17.45 -1.84
C GLY A 25 -12.86 -17.72 -1.97
N PRO A 26 -13.28 -18.96 -2.05
CA PRO A 26 -12.47 -20.20 -2.10
C PRO A 26 -11.65 -20.34 -3.40
N ALA A 27 -10.73 -21.32 -3.48
CA ALA A 27 -9.85 -21.55 -4.63
C ALA A 27 -10.62 -21.65 -5.96
N SER A 28 -11.77 -22.33 -5.98
CA SER A 28 -12.64 -22.45 -7.16
C SER A 28 -13.09 -21.12 -7.74
N ASP A 29 -13.36 -20.13 -6.89
CA ASP A 29 -13.81 -18.80 -7.32
C ASP A 29 -12.66 -18.00 -7.92
N VAL A 30 -11.46 -18.14 -7.34
CA VAL A 30 -10.23 -17.55 -7.89
C VAL A 30 -9.94 -18.12 -9.28
N GLU A 31 -9.97 -19.45 -9.44
CA GLU A 31 -9.79 -20.11 -10.73
C GLU A 31 -10.85 -19.70 -11.74
N GLN A 32 -12.11 -19.56 -11.31
CA GLN A 32 -13.18 -19.10 -12.18
C GLN A 32 -12.93 -17.65 -12.66
N ALA A 33 -12.45 -16.77 -11.76
CA ALA A 33 -12.10 -15.39 -12.12
C ALA A 33 -10.95 -15.35 -13.14
N MET A 34 -9.95 -16.21 -13.00
CA MET A 34 -8.84 -16.36 -13.96
C MET A 34 -9.34 -16.82 -15.33
N ARG A 35 -10.18 -17.86 -15.38
CA ARG A 35 -10.78 -18.34 -16.63
C ARG A 35 -11.57 -17.26 -17.33
N ARG A 36 -12.46 -16.57 -16.60
CA ARG A 36 -13.26 -15.46 -17.14
C ARG A 36 -12.38 -14.34 -17.71
N ALA A 37 -11.29 -13.97 -17.00
CA ALA A 37 -10.37 -12.97 -17.50
C ALA A 37 -9.68 -13.41 -18.79
N ALA A 38 -9.24 -14.67 -18.90
CA ALA A 38 -8.57 -15.21 -20.08
C ALA A 38 -9.51 -15.39 -21.31
N GLU A 39 -10.80 -15.58 -21.06
CA GLU A 39 -11.82 -15.69 -22.11
C GLU A 39 -12.26 -14.32 -22.67
N LEU A 40 -12.12 -13.27 -21.85
CA LEU A 40 -12.56 -11.93 -22.22
C LEU A 40 -11.63 -11.33 -23.30
N ASP A 41 -12.23 -10.87 -24.39
CA ASP A 41 -11.55 -10.13 -25.46
C ASP A 41 -12.06 -8.69 -25.50
N LEU A 42 -11.17 -7.74 -25.23
CA LEU A 42 -11.49 -6.32 -25.21
C LEU A 42 -10.92 -5.56 -26.42
N THR A 43 -10.61 -6.25 -27.52
CA THR A 43 -10.16 -5.60 -28.74
C THR A 43 -11.26 -4.71 -29.35
N ARG A 44 -12.49 -5.23 -29.42
CA ARG A 44 -13.65 -4.51 -29.99
C ARG A 44 -14.97 -4.82 -29.26
N PRO A 45 -15.07 -4.51 -27.97
CA PRO A 45 -16.29 -4.73 -27.20
C PRO A 45 -17.46 -3.92 -27.83
N ASN A 46 -18.60 -4.56 -28.06
CA ASN A 46 -19.77 -3.94 -28.67
C ASN A 46 -19.48 -3.23 -30.03
N GLY A 47 -18.47 -3.69 -30.76
CA GLY A 47 -18.06 -3.10 -32.03
C GLY A 47 -17.20 -1.84 -31.95
N ILE A 48 -16.92 -1.34 -30.77
CA ILE A 48 -16.06 -0.16 -30.50
C ILE A 48 -14.61 -0.64 -30.38
N GLU A 49 -13.72 -0.06 -31.16
CA GLU A 49 -12.29 -0.38 -31.07
C GLU A 49 -11.66 0.23 -29.80
N VAL A 50 -10.97 -0.59 -29.02
CA VAL A 50 -10.18 -0.17 -27.88
C VAL A 50 -8.72 -0.09 -28.32
N GLY A 51 -8.10 1.09 -28.20
CA GLY A 51 -6.72 1.29 -28.64
C GLY A 51 -5.70 0.66 -27.70
N ARG A 52 -5.96 0.62 -26.40
CA ARG A 52 -5.06 0.06 -25.39
C ARG A 52 -5.81 -0.45 -24.17
N LEU A 53 -5.37 -1.58 -23.63
CA LEU A 53 -5.79 -2.09 -22.34
C LEU A 53 -4.69 -1.87 -21.29
N ILE A 54 -5.03 -1.28 -20.14
CA ILE A 54 -4.14 -1.15 -18.98
C ILE A 54 -4.74 -1.96 -17.85
N SER A 55 -4.07 -3.02 -17.41
CA SER A 55 -4.49 -3.84 -16.28
C SER A 55 -3.66 -3.55 -15.02
N LEU A 56 -4.32 -3.52 -13.85
CA LEU A 56 -3.73 -3.12 -12.58
C LEU A 56 -3.67 -4.24 -11.56
N GLN A 57 -4.59 -5.18 -11.59
CA GLN A 57 -4.79 -6.17 -10.55
C GLN A 57 -5.02 -7.57 -11.12
N PHE A 58 -4.60 -8.58 -10.35
CA PHE A 58 -4.92 -9.97 -10.62
C PHE A 58 -6.46 -10.19 -10.70
N PRO A 59 -6.97 -10.96 -11.66
CA PRO A 59 -6.29 -11.65 -12.76
C PRO A 59 -6.42 -10.91 -14.11
N THR A 60 -6.60 -9.59 -14.13
CA THR A 60 -6.97 -8.82 -15.31
C THR A 60 -5.92 -8.80 -16.42
N TRP A 61 -4.67 -9.18 -16.14
CA TRP A 61 -3.65 -9.36 -17.20
C TRP A 61 -3.87 -10.59 -18.08
N GLY A 62 -4.81 -11.48 -17.71
CA GLY A 62 -5.28 -12.56 -18.57
C GLY A 62 -6.15 -12.10 -19.73
N ILE A 63 -6.76 -10.91 -19.66
CA ILE A 63 -7.64 -10.38 -20.71
C ILE A 63 -6.89 -10.23 -22.03
N ARG A 64 -7.54 -10.61 -23.14
CA ARG A 64 -6.98 -10.53 -24.49
C ARG A 64 -7.13 -9.13 -25.05
N HIS A 65 -6.00 -8.57 -25.48
CA HIS A 65 -5.92 -7.30 -26.20
C HIS A 65 -4.55 -7.20 -26.90
N PRO A 66 -4.45 -6.74 -28.16
CA PRO A 66 -3.19 -6.66 -28.89
C PRO A 66 -2.20 -5.65 -28.28
N ASP A 67 -2.68 -4.54 -27.75
CA ASP A 67 -1.87 -3.54 -27.02
C ASP A 67 -2.26 -3.55 -25.54
N HIS A 68 -1.63 -4.43 -24.78
CA HIS A 68 -1.92 -4.66 -23.37
C HIS A 68 -0.73 -4.30 -22.48
N VAL A 69 -0.85 -3.24 -21.74
CA VAL A 69 0.10 -2.78 -20.71
C VAL A 69 -0.34 -3.28 -19.34
N THR A 70 0.59 -3.80 -18.55
CA THR A 70 0.31 -4.17 -17.15
C THR A 70 1.03 -3.24 -16.20
N TRP A 71 0.31 -2.73 -15.22
CA TRP A 71 0.87 -2.01 -14.10
C TRP A 71 0.47 -2.71 -12.79
N VAL A 72 1.33 -3.60 -12.34
CA VAL A 72 1.05 -4.51 -11.24
C VAL A 72 1.05 -3.74 -9.92
N MET A 73 -0.11 -3.68 -9.25
CA MET A 73 -0.25 -3.10 -7.91
C MET A 73 0.17 -4.11 -6.85
N HIS A 74 -0.21 -5.35 -7.01
CA HIS A 74 0.18 -6.51 -6.19
C HIS A 74 -0.15 -7.81 -6.94
N GLN A 75 0.53 -8.87 -6.58
CA GLN A 75 0.20 -10.24 -6.97
C GLN A 75 -0.85 -10.85 -6.02
N HIS A 76 -1.31 -12.07 -6.27
CA HIS A 76 -2.15 -12.83 -5.33
C HIS A 76 -1.27 -13.37 -4.19
N ARG A 77 -0.95 -12.52 -3.20
CA ARG A 77 0.07 -12.73 -2.19
C ARG A 77 -0.03 -14.05 -1.41
N ALA A 78 -1.26 -14.57 -1.22
CA ALA A 78 -1.50 -15.82 -0.49
C ALA A 78 -0.75 -17.03 -1.09
N VAL A 79 -0.42 -16.99 -2.39
CA VAL A 79 0.30 -18.06 -3.07
C VAL A 79 1.78 -17.73 -3.35
N TYR A 80 2.24 -16.54 -3.00
CA TYR A 80 3.61 -16.07 -3.17
C TYR A 80 4.29 -15.83 -1.82
N ASP A 81 4.43 -14.58 -1.44
CA ASP A 81 5.18 -14.17 -0.25
C ASP A 81 4.50 -14.50 1.09
N LEU A 82 3.19 -14.70 1.08
CA LEU A 82 2.42 -15.12 2.26
C LEU A 82 2.13 -16.63 2.28
N PHE A 83 2.65 -17.38 1.30
CA PHE A 83 2.45 -18.81 1.23
C PHE A 83 3.29 -19.53 2.29
N ASP A 84 2.61 -20.23 3.20
CA ASP A 84 3.25 -21.07 4.22
C ASP A 84 3.06 -22.55 3.85
N LEU A 85 4.14 -23.19 3.45
CA LEU A 85 4.13 -24.62 3.09
C LEU A 85 3.82 -25.56 4.26
N VAL A 86 3.96 -25.09 5.49
CA VAL A 86 3.70 -25.90 6.69
C VAL A 86 2.19 -25.97 6.99
N VAL A 87 1.45 -24.91 6.71
CA VAL A 87 0.01 -24.80 6.95
C VAL A 87 -0.82 -24.87 5.67
N ALA A 88 -0.18 -24.91 4.50
CA ALA A 88 -0.86 -25.01 3.22
C ALA A 88 -1.50 -26.39 3.06
N ASP A 89 -2.78 -26.41 2.78
CA ASP A 89 -3.50 -27.61 2.36
C ASP A 89 -3.30 -27.89 0.85
N ASP A 90 -3.76 -29.06 0.41
CA ASP A 90 -3.62 -29.47 -1.00
C ASP A 90 -4.31 -28.49 -1.97
N SER A 91 -5.42 -27.88 -1.55
CA SER A 91 -6.16 -26.89 -2.35
C SER A 91 -5.33 -25.62 -2.57
N LEU A 92 -4.68 -25.10 -1.52
CA LEU A 92 -3.82 -23.93 -1.63
C LEU A 92 -2.55 -24.23 -2.43
N GLN A 93 -1.99 -25.43 -2.30
CA GLN A 93 -0.85 -25.89 -3.09
C GLN A 93 -1.19 -25.97 -4.58
N GLN A 94 -2.35 -26.53 -4.92
CA GLN A 94 -2.83 -26.58 -6.30
C GLN A 94 -3.10 -25.18 -6.85
N LEU A 95 -3.76 -24.33 -6.07
CA LEU A 95 -4.02 -22.93 -6.45
C LEU A 95 -2.74 -22.16 -6.72
N LYS A 96 -1.68 -22.37 -5.92
CA LYS A 96 -0.35 -21.78 -6.15
C LYS A 96 0.19 -22.15 -7.52
N THR A 97 0.15 -23.44 -7.88
CA THR A 97 0.61 -23.91 -9.19
C THR A 97 -0.17 -23.22 -10.30
N THR A 98 -1.51 -23.26 -10.22
CA THR A 98 -2.41 -22.68 -11.23
C THR A 98 -2.21 -21.18 -11.40
N ILE A 99 -2.09 -20.42 -10.30
CA ILE A 99 -1.84 -18.96 -10.36
C ILE A 99 -0.46 -18.66 -10.93
N THR A 100 0.57 -19.41 -10.50
CA THR A 100 1.94 -19.19 -11.00
C THR A 100 2.03 -19.42 -12.51
N GLU A 101 1.41 -20.48 -13.03
CA GLU A 101 1.34 -20.76 -14.46
C GLU A 101 0.57 -19.65 -15.22
N PHE A 102 -0.55 -19.21 -14.67
CA PHE A 102 -1.35 -18.12 -15.24
C PHE A 102 -0.55 -16.81 -15.30
N ASP A 103 0.09 -16.43 -14.19
CA ASP A 103 0.89 -15.20 -14.12
C ASP A 103 2.09 -15.27 -15.07
N ASN A 104 2.82 -16.38 -15.10
CA ASN A 104 3.96 -16.57 -16.00
C ASN A 104 3.55 -16.48 -17.47
N THR A 105 2.39 -17.05 -17.84
CA THR A 105 1.86 -17.01 -19.20
C THR A 105 1.42 -15.60 -19.58
N HIS A 106 0.58 -14.99 -18.75
CA HIS A 106 -0.10 -13.75 -19.13
C HIS A 106 0.73 -12.49 -18.84
N LEU A 107 1.44 -12.41 -17.72
CA LEU A 107 2.38 -11.32 -17.48
C LEU A 107 3.63 -11.47 -18.35
N GLY A 108 4.13 -12.70 -18.55
CA GLY A 108 5.31 -12.97 -19.38
C GLY A 108 5.15 -12.52 -20.82
N SER A 109 3.96 -12.61 -21.36
CA SER A 109 3.66 -12.21 -22.75
C SER A 109 3.56 -10.68 -22.95
N LYS A 110 3.52 -9.86 -21.91
CA LYS A 110 3.36 -8.41 -22.04
C LYS A 110 4.67 -7.72 -22.36
N ARG A 111 4.67 -6.84 -23.37
CA ARG A 111 5.85 -6.05 -23.75
C ARG A 111 6.17 -4.96 -22.74
N LEU A 112 5.14 -4.27 -22.20
CA LEU A 112 5.27 -3.25 -21.17
C LEU A 112 4.69 -3.75 -19.86
N ARG A 113 5.56 -3.84 -18.86
CA ARG A 113 5.22 -4.29 -17.52
C ARG A 113 5.80 -3.33 -16.50
N PHE A 114 4.91 -2.73 -15.71
CA PHE A 114 5.25 -1.84 -14.63
C PHE A 114 4.87 -2.45 -13.28
N ALA A 115 5.56 -2.03 -12.23
CA ALA A 115 5.23 -2.32 -10.84
C ALA A 115 5.10 -0.99 -10.08
N ASN A 116 4.17 -0.89 -9.14
CA ASN A 116 3.96 0.34 -8.38
C ASN A 116 5.07 0.64 -7.35
N SER A 117 6.00 -0.32 -7.12
CA SER A 117 7.13 -0.18 -6.20
C SER A 117 8.28 -1.09 -6.59
N ARG A 118 9.46 -0.82 -6.05
CA ARG A 118 10.61 -1.75 -6.16
C ARG A 118 10.29 -3.07 -5.47
N ARG A 119 9.53 -3.05 -4.37
CA ARG A 119 9.15 -4.26 -3.66
C ARG A 119 8.30 -5.18 -4.54
N VAL A 120 7.31 -4.66 -5.23
CA VAL A 120 6.47 -5.45 -6.17
C VAL A 120 7.29 -5.92 -7.36
N ALA A 121 8.17 -5.09 -7.91
CA ALA A 121 9.10 -5.50 -8.98
C ALA A 121 10.03 -6.65 -8.54
N GLN A 122 10.57 -6.58 -7.31
CA GLN A 122 11.39 -7.65 -6.73
C GLN A 122 10.62 -8.97 -6.58
N ARG A 123 9.35 -8.92 -6.14
CA ARG A 123 8.52 -10.14 -6.05
C ARG A 123 8.24 -10.75 -7.42
N LEU A 124 7.93 -9.94 -8.43
CA LEU A 124 7.77 -10.42 -9.82
C LEU A 124 9.05 -11.10 -10.30
N LYS A 125 10.21 -10.53 -10.00
CA LYS A 125 11.49 -11.13 -10.34
C LYS A 125 11.75 -12.42 -9.58
N GLN A 126 11.50 -12.42 -8.28
CA GLN A 126 11.75 -13.57 -7.39
C GLN A 126 10.86 -14.77 -7.73
N PHE A 127 9.56 -14.56 -7.91
CA PHE A 127 8.59 -15.65 -8.02
C PHE A 127 8.30 -16.05 -9.47
N ASN A 128 8.35 -15.10 -10.40
CA ASN A 128 7.98 -15.32 -11.80
C ASN A 128 9.14 -15.13 -12.79
N GLN A 129 10.33 -14.72 -12.33
CA GLN A 129 11.48 -14.37 -13.17
C GLN A 129 11.20 -13.25 -14.18
N LEU A 130 10.21 -12.39 -13.88
CA LEU A 130 9.77 -11.29 -14.73
C LEU A 130 10.34 -9.96 -14.25
N ASP A 131 10.95 -9.21 -15.17
CA ASP A 131 11.36 -7.84 -14.93
C ASP A 131 10.17 -6.89 -15.11
N ALA A 132 10.09 -5.85 -14.25
CA ALA A 132 9.10 -4.80 -14.36
C ALA A 132 9.77 -3.44 -14.08
N THR A 133 9.39 -2.44 -14.86
CA THR A 133 9.82 -1.05 -14.61
C THR A 133 9.04 -0.49 -13.44
N VAL A 134 9.73 0.09 -12.48
CA VAL A 134 9.08 0.73 -11.33
C VAL A 134 8.42 2.02 -11.78
N LEU A 135 7.15 2.17 -11.52
CA LEU A 135 6.36 3.34 -11.83
C LEU A 135 5.57 3.77 -10.59
N TYR A 136 6.11 4.73 -9.86
CA TYR A 136 5.45 5.30 -8.70
C TYR A 136 4.33 6.25 -9.12
N HIS A 137 3.39 6.49 -8.20
CA HIS A 137 2.30 7.43 -8.42
C HIS A 137 1.95 8.19 -7.13
N PRO A 138 1.37 9.39 -7.23
CA PRO A 138 0.95 10.13 -6.06
C PRO A 138 -0.25 9.46 -5.38
N PRO A 139 -0.43 9.64 -4.05
CA PRO A 139 -1.68 9.30 -3.39
C PRO A 139 -2.83 10.16 -3.93
N ALA A 140 -4.06 9.75 -3.62
CA ALA A 140 -5.23 10.52 -4.01
C ALA A 140 -5.18 11.90 -3.36
N GLU A 141 -5.52 12.95 -4.15
CA GLU A 141 -5.56 14.32 -3.67
C GLU A 141 -4.28 14.78 -2.93
N ALA A 142 -3.11 14.38 -3.46
CA ALA A 142 -1.80 14.67 -2.87
C ALA A 142 -1.60 16.17 -2.55
N GLU A 143 -2.18 17.04 -3.37
CA GLU A 143 -2.16 18.50 -3.22
C GLU A 143 -2.94 19.02 -2.02
N LYS A 144 -3.81 18.22 -1.42
CA LYS A 144 -4.63 18.60 -0.27
C LYS A 144 -4.01 18.28 1.08
N PHE A 145 -2.87 17.57 1.11
CA PHE A 145 -2.16 17.31 2.36
C PHE A 145 -1.39 18.57 2.81
N TYR A 146 -1.49 18.86 4.09
CA TYR A 146 -0.92 20.05 4.72
C TYR A 146 -0.30 19.72 6.08
N CYS A 147 0.44 20.67 6.65
CA CYS A 147 1.06 20.55 7.97
C CYS A 147 0.55 21.64 8.89
N GLU A 148 0.27 21.27 10.13
CA GLU A 148 -0.05 22.17 11.23
C GLU A 148 0.87 21.91 12.42
N THR A 149 0.78 22.79 13.43
CA THR A 149 1.48 22.59 14.70
C THR A 149 1.10 21.23 15.30
N ALA A 150 2.12 20.44 15.63
CA ALA A 150 1.89 19.12 16.17
C ALA A 150 1.19 19.18 17.53
N GLU A 151 0.08 18.51 17.66
CA GLU A 151 -0.50 18.09 18.92
C GLU A 151 0.27 16.86 19.43
N HIS A 152 0.20 16.61 20.70
CA HIS A 152 1.00 15.58 21.35
C HIS A 152 0.35 14.20 21.25
N TYR A 153 0.32 13.60 20.01
CA TYR A 153 -0.15 12.24 19.77
C TYR A 153 0.57 11.56 18.60
N LEU A 154 0.61 10.22 18.62
CA LEU A 154 1.01 9.39 17.47
C LEU A 154 -0.22 8.99 16.66
N TYR A 155 -0.13 9.06 15.34
CA TYR A 155 -1.21 8.68 14.43
C TYR A 155 -0.92 7.36 13.74
N VAL A 156 -1.89 6.43 13.76
CA VAL A 156 -1.79 5.07 13.22
C VAL A 156 -2.97 4.82 12.26
N PRO A 157 -2.93 5.40 11.05
CA PRO A 157 -3.98 5.17 10.06
C PRO A 157 -3.74 3.85 9.34
N SER A 158 -4.74 3.00 9.21
CA SER A 158 -4.81 1.94 8.20
C SER A 158 -6.08 1.12 8.36
N ARG A 159 -6.33 0.20 7.42
CA ARG A 159 -7.27 -0.90 7.66
C ARG A 159 -6.76 -1.72 8.84
N LEU A 160 -7.67 -2.15 9.70
CA LEU A 160 -7.33 -2.97 10.87
C LEU A 160 -7.22 -4.44 10.47
N GLU A 161 -6.04 -4.80 9.96
CA GLU A 161 -5.73 -6.11 9.40
C GLU A 161 -4.40 -6.65 9.97
N THR A 162 -4.25 -7.96 10.01
CA THR A 162 -3.08 -8.63 10.63
C THR A 162 -1.75 -8.11 10.12
N LEU A 163 -1.58 -7.95 8.80
CA LEU A 163 -0.33 -7.47 8.21
C LEU A 163 -0.04 -5.98 8.48
N LYS A 164 -1.00 -5.22 8.99
CA LYS A 164 -0.81 -3.82 9.41
C LYS A 164 -0.26 -3.70 10.84
N ARG A 165 -0.25 -4.78 11.60
CA ARG A 165 0.41 -4.93 12.91
C ARG A 165 0.05 -3.86 13.95
N GLN A 166 -1.21 -3.42 14.00
CA GLN A 166 -1.66 -2.51 15.06
C GLN A 166 -1.48 -3.12 16.46
N SER A 167 -1.57 -4.46 16.58
CA SER A 167 -1.26 -5.20 17.81
C SER A 167 0.14 -4.88 18.35
N LEU A 168 1.14 -4.81 17.48
CA LEU A 168 2.51 -4.45 17.82
C LEU A 168 2.61 -3.03 18.40
N VAL A 169 1.80 -2.09 17.89
CA VAL A 169 1.73 -0.72 18.44
C VAL A 169 1.10 -0.72 19.82
N LEU A 170 0.08 -1.52 20.08
CA LEU A 170 -0.54 -1.66 21.40
C LEU A 170 0.43 -2.27 22.44
N GLU A 171 1.18 -3.30 22.03
CA GLU A 171 2.21 -3.91 22.86
C GLU A 171 3.33 -2.90 23.20
N ALA A 172 3.75 -2.10 22.21
CA ALA A 172 4.70 -1.01 22.43
C ALA A 172 4.14 0.05 23.38
N ALA A 173 2.87 0.45 23.20
CA ALA A 173 2.20 1.42 24.06
C ALA A 173 2.16 0.99 25.53
N ALA A 174 2.02 -0.30 25.81
CA ALA A 174 2.06 -0.85 27.15
C ALA A 174 3.45 -0.77 27.80
N LEU A 175 4.52 -0.70 27.01
CA LEU A 175 5.91 -0.58 27.46
C LEU A 175 6.41 0.86 27.54
N MET A 176 5.69 1.82 26.95
CA MET A 176 6.06 3.23 26.97
C MET A 176 6.03 3.83 28.38
N ARG A 177 7.00 4.69 28.65
CA ARG A 177 7.07 5.51 29.87
C ARG A 177 6.39 6.85 29.69
N ALA A 178 6.44 7.43 28.48
CA ALA A 178 5.80 8.70 28.17
C ALA A 178 4.27 8.54 28.10
N SER A 179 3.54 9.55 28.59
CA SER A 179 2.08 9.63 28.44
C SER A 179 1.69 10.26 27.10
N LEU A 180 2.03 9.57 26.00
CA LEU A 180 1.76 10.01 24.63
C LEU A 180 0.53 9.27 24.09
N PRO A 181 -0.57 9.97 23.75
CA PRO A 181 -1.75 9.33 23.15
C PRO A 181 -1.44 8.71 21.79
N ILE A 182 -2.16 7.63 21.47
CA ILE A 182 -2.10 6.94 20.18
C ILE A 182 -3.49 6.90 19.57
N VAL A 183 -3.60 7.41 18.35
CA VAL A 183 -4.87 7.55 17.64
C VAL A 183 -4.88 6.62 16.43
N PHE A 184 -5.74 5.62 16.45
CA PHE A 184 -6.00 4.73 15.33
C PHE A 184 -7.19 5.24 14.52
N SER A 185 -7.08 5.24 13.18
CA SER A 185 -8.21 5.41 12.27
C SER A 185 -8.23 4.30 11.23
N GLY A 186 -9.43 3.97 10.77
CA GLY A 186 -9.70 2.87 9.87
C GLY A 186 -10.53 1.78 10.53
N ASP A 187 -10.97 0.83 9.73
CA ASP A 187 -11.77 -0.32 10.14
C ASP A 187 -11.22 -1.60 9.51
N GLY A 188 -11.67 -2.77 9.96
CA GLY A 188 -11.24 -4.07 9.43
C GLY A 188 -11.50 -5.21 10.38
N GLY A 189 -11.15 -6.42 9.94
CA GLY A 189 -11.43 -7.66 10.65
C GLY A 189 -10.78 -7.78 12.04
N GLN A 190 -9.74 -7.00 12.32
CA GLN A 190 -9.03 -7.03 13.61
C GLN A 190 -9.59 -6.05 14.66
N ARG A 191 -10.61 -5.26 14.34
CA ARG A 191 -11.10 -4.17 15.20
C ARG A 191 -11.41 -4.61 16.63
N GLU A 192 -12.25 -5.63 16.80
CA GLU A 192 -12.68 -6.09 18.14
C GLU A 192 -11.52 -6.76 18.91
N ILE A 193 -10.65 -7.47 18.18
CA ILE A 193 -9.45 -8.10 18.77
C ILE A 193 -8.51 -7.02 19.32
N LEU A 194 -8.27 -5.95 18.56
CA LEU A 194 -7.40 -4.85 18.97
C LEU A 194 -7.99 -4.05 20.13
N ARG A 195 -9.29 -3.84 20.18
CA ARG A 195 -9.97 -3.21 21.31
C ARG A 195 -9.83 -4.04 22.58
N ALA A 196 -10.10 -5.34 22.51
CA ALA A 196 -9.93 -6.25 23.65
C ALA A 196 -8.48 -6.32 24.11
N GLN A 197 -7.52 -6.27 23.19
CA GLN A 197 -6.09 -6.21 23.52
C GLN A 197 -5.73 -4.91 24.26
N ALA A 198 -6.21 -3.75 23.78
CA ALA A 198 -5.98 -2.46 24.42
C ALA A 198 -6.56 -2.44 25.84
N GLU A 199 -7.75 -3.01 26.04
CA GLU A 199 -8.41 -3.15 27.34
C GLU A 199 -7.60 -4.03 28.29
N LYS A 200 -7.18 -5.22 27.83
CA LYS A 200 -6.32 -6.14 28.58
C LYS A 200 -4.99 -5.50 29.00
N LEU A 201 -4.44 -4.62 28.19
CA LEU A 201 -3.19 -3.91 28.44
C LEU A 201 -3.38 -2.62 29.27
N GLY A 202 -4.60 -2.27 29.66
CA GLY A 202 -4.89 -1.06 30.45
C GLY A 202 -4.64 0.24 29.69
N LEU A 203 -4.92 0.28 28.39
CA LEU A 203 -4.60 1.40 27.49
C LEU A 203 -5.80 2.30 27.16
N GLN A 204 -6.94 2.14 27.82
CA GLN A 204 -8.20 2.82 27.48
C GLN A 204 -8.09 4.34 27.47
N ASP A 205 -7.31 4.91 28.40
CA ASP A 205 -7.10 6.36 28.51
C ASP A 205 -6.04 6.91 27.54
N ARG A 206 -5.25 6.03 26.95
CA ARG A 206 -4.13 6.38 26.05
C ARG A 206 -4.40 6.11 24.59
N VAL A 207 -5.22 5.12 24.27
CA VAL A 207 -5.49 4.65 22.91
C VAL A 207 -6.90 5.00 22.47
N ARG A 208 -7.03 5.60 21.30
CA ARG A 208 -8.32 5.97 20.73
C ARG A 208 -8.49 5.27 19.36
N PHE A 209 -9.60 4.55 19.19
CA PHE A 209 -10.02 3.96 17.91
C PHE A 209 -11.15 4.80 17.33
N LEU A 210 -10.87 5.56 16.28
CA LEU A 210 -11.84 6.45 15.63
C LEU A 210 -12.76 5.72 14.64
N GLY A 211 -12.37 4.50 14.21
CA GLY A 211 -13.05 3.84 13.11
C GLY A 211 -12.82 4.53 11.78
N HIS A 212 -13.79 4.42 10.87
CA HIS A 212 -13.71 5.13 9.59
C HIS A 212 -13.81 6.63 9.80
N VAL A 213 -12.92 7.38 9.16
CA VAL A 213 -12.89 8.85 9.15
C VAL A 213 -13.00 9.35 7.71
N THR A 214 -13.54 10.55 7.52
CA THR A 214 -13.58 11.20 6.21
C THR A 214 -12.17 11.59 5.74
N GLU A 215 -12.00 11.81 4.45
CA GLU A 215 -10.71 12.26 3.89
C GLU A 215 -10.24 13.60 4.50
N ALA A 216 -11.18 14.50 4.84
CA ALA A 216 -10.85 15.76 5.51
C ALA A 216 -10.33 15.53 6.94
N GLU A 217 -11.01 14.69 7.72
CA GLU A 217 -10.58 14.31 9.07
C GLU A 217 -9.23 13.56 9.03
N LYS A 218 -9.05 12.64 8.06
CA LYS A 218 -7.79 11.93 7.88
C LYS A 218 -6.62 12.91 7.65
N ARG A 219 -6.80 13.89 6.77
CA ARG A 219 -5.77 14.92 6.53
C ARG A 219 -5.49 15.78 7.76
N ALA A 220 -6.52 16.14 8.51
CA ALA A 220 -6.34 16.87 9.77
C ALA A 220 -5.59 16.03 10.82
N LEU A 221 -5.90 14.73 10.95
CA LEU A 221 -5.19 13.83 11.84
C LEU A 221 -3.70 13.67 11.46
N TYR A 222 -3.38 13.61 10.18
CA TYR A 222 -1.99 13.69 9.74
C TYR A 222 -1.39 15.05 10.12
N ALA A 223 -2.03 16.15 9.74
CA ALA A 223 -1.50 17.51 9.89
C ALA A 223 -1.15 17.87 11.34
N HIS A 224 -1.92 17.38 12.30
CA HIS A 224 -1.75 17.68 13.72
C HIS A 224 -0.97 16.61 14.50
N SER A 225 -0.64 15.44 13.91
CA SER A 225 0.11 14.42 14.63
C SER A 225 1.55 14.84 14.94
N LEU A 226 2.11 14.29 16.02
CA LEU A 226 3.54 14.41 16.33
C LEU A 226 4.37 13.62 15.31
N ALA A 227 3.94 12.38 15.03
CA ALA A 227 4.51 11.49 14.03
C ALA A 227 3.45 10.46 13.60
N VAL A 228 3.69 9.81 12.48
CA VAL A 228 2.85 8.72 11.97
C VAL A 228 3.56 7.39 12.20
N VAL A 229 2.83 6.37 12.62
CA VAL A 229 3.36 5.03 12.85
C VAL A 229 2.72 4.07 11.86
N PHE A 230 3.53 3.41 11.06
CA PHE A 230 3.09 2.44 10.07
C PHE A 230 3.94 1.16 10.13
N PRO A 231 3.66 0.24 11.07
CA PRO A 231 4.48 -0.94 11.32
C PRO A 231 4.15 -2.12 10.40
N ALA A 232 3.48 -1.87 9.27
CA ALA A 232 3.02 -2.90 8.35
C ALA A 232 4.16 -3.85 7.95
N GLN A 233 3.81 -5.14 7.79
CA GLN A 233 4.71 -6.17 7.29
C GLN A 233 4.65 -6.24 5.77
N ASP A 234 5.80 -6.08 5.14
CA ASP A 234 6.01 -6.32 3.72
C ASP A 234 4.93 -5.68 2.81
N GLU A 235 4.66 -4.39 3.05
CA GLU A 235 3.69 -3.60 2.31
C GLU A 235 4.11 -3.44 0.84
N ASP A 236 3.14 -3.43 -0.07
CA ASP A 236 3.41 -3.30 -1.49
C ASP A 236 3.93 -1.90 -1.87
N TYR A 237 3.25 -0.84 -1.42
CA TYR A 237 3.59 0.54 -1.75
C TYR A 237 3.63 1.46 -0.53
N GLY A 238 2.59 1.40 0.33
CA GLY A 238 2.55 2.16 1.58
C GLY A 238 2.11 3.62 1.42
N TYR A 239 0.90 3.86 0.90
CA TYR A 239 0.31 5.21 0.78
C TYR A 239 0.40 6.03 2.07
N ILE A 240 0.24 5.39 3.23
CA ILE A 240 0.33 6.03 4.55
C ILE A 240 1.66 6.77 4.72
N THR A 241 2.76 6.19 4.25
CA THR A 241 4.08 6.82 4.27
C THR A 241 4.09 8.09 3.42
N LEU A 242 3.58 8.02 2.19
CA LEU A 242 3.51 9.16 1.29
C LEU A 242 2.58 10.27 1.81
N GLU A 243 1.41 9.90 2.35
CA GLU A 243 0.45 10.83 2.95
C GLU A 243 1.05 11.58 4.16
N ALA A 244 1.81 10.85 5.01
CA ALA A 244 2.52 11.44 6.13
C ALA A 244 3.64 12.40 5.69
N MET A 245 4.46 11.99 4.70
CA MET A 245 5.50 12.83 4.12
C MET A 245 4.91 14.10 3.49
N LEU A 246 3.81 13.99 2.74
CA LEU A 246 3.06 15.12 2.18
C LEU A 246 2.46 16.03 3.28
N SER A 247 2.22 15.50 4.48
CA SER A 247 1.81 16.28 5.63
C SER A 247 2.98 16.83 6.47
N SER A 248 4.21 16.73 5.98
CA SER A 248 5.43 17.11 6.71
C SER A 248 5.54 16.41 8.07
N LYS A 249 5.11 15.16 8.16
CA LYS A 249 5.20 14.34 9.36
C LYS A 249 6.19 13.21 9.17
N ALA A 250 7.06 13.04 10.14
CA ALA A 250 7.98 11.92 10.17
C ALA A 250 7.23 10.60 10.37
N VAL A 251 7.73 9.53 9.77
CA VAL A 251 7.11 8.21 9.83
C VAL A 251 8.01 7.24 10.59
N VAL A 252 7.41 6.44 11.46
CA VAL A 252 8.04 5.27 12.06
C VAL A 252 7.55 4.04 11.32
N VAL A 253 8.46 3.31 10.68
CA VAL A 253 8.21 2.06 9.96
C VAL A 253 9.04 0.93 10.55
N CYS A 254 8.68 -0.32 10.25
CA CYS A 254 9.48 -1.48 10.64
C CYS A 254 10.49 -1.86 9.54
N SER A 255 11.61 -2.46 9.94
CA SER A 255 12.70 -2.88 9.03
C SER A 255 12.29 -3.93 7.99
N ASP A 256 11.15 -4.58 8.20
CA ASP A 256 10.52 -5.52 7.27
C ASP A 256 9.27 -4.93 6.59
N GLY A 257 9.15 -3.60 6.52
CA GLY A 257 7.98 -2.86 6.06
C GLY A 257 7.73 -2.91 4.55
N GLY A 258 8.69 -3.37 3.74
CA GLY A 258 8.53 -3.44 2.27
C GLY A 258 8.57 -2.08 1.58
N GLY A 259 7.57 -1.76 0.76
CA GLY A 259 7.49 -0.53 -0.03
C GLY A 259 7.71 0.79 0.72
N PRO A 260 7.22 1.00 1.95
CA PRO A 260 7.55 2.16 2.78
C PRO A 260 9.04 2.46 2.92
N LEU A 261 9.88 1.40 2.96
CA LEU A 261 11.34 1.55 3.09
C LEU A 261 12.00 2.19 1.86
N GLU A 262 11.30 2.29 0.75
CA GLU A 262 11.79 2.96 -0.45
C GLU A 262 11.84 4.50 -0.30
N PHE A 263 11.09 5.03 0.65
CA PHE A 263 10.91 6.47 0.88
C PHE A 263 11.50 6.95 2.21
N ILE A 264 11.71 6.05 3.17
CA ILE A 264 12.18 6.42 4.52
C ILE A 264 13.68 6.20 4.66
N GLN A 265 14.38 7.28 4.98
CA GLN A 265 15.79 7.29 5.36
C GLN A 265 15.89 7.44 6.88
N HIS A 266 16.38 6.37 7.54
CA HIS A 266 16.47 6.30 9.00
C HIS A 266 17.20 7.51 9.61
N GLN A 267 16.58 8.16 10.59
CA GLN A 267 17.06 9.36 11.29
C GLN A 267 17.14 10.65 10.44
N SER A 268 16.83 10.61 9.16
CA SER A 268 16.79 11.78 8.29
C SER A 268 15.36 12.30 8.13
N ASN A 269 14.49 11.49 7.51
CA ASN A 269 13.11 11.85 7.21
C ASN A 269 12.07 10.98 7.95
N GLY A 270 12.53 10.03 8.77
CA GLY A 270 11.72 9.12 9.55
C GLY A 270 12.59 8.12 10.30
N TRP A 271 11.96 7.10 10.84
CA TRP A 271 12.66 6.06 11.62
C TRP A 271 12.28 4.67 11.14
N VAL A 272 13.29 3.83 10.99
CA VAL A 272 13.15 2.40 10.69
C VAL A 272 13.51 1.64 11.96
N GLU A 273 12.55 0.93 12.53
CA GLU A 273 12.72 0.21 13.79
C GLU A 273 12.60 -1.31 13.59
N LEU A 274 13.14 -2.08 14.50
CA LEU A 274 12.89 -3.52 14.51
C LEU A 274 11.41 -3.79 14.78
N PRO A 275 10.80 -4.83 14.17
CA PRO A 275 9.39 -5.16 14.37
C PRO A 275 9.15 -5.86 15.72
N ASN A 276 9.49 -5.19 16.83
CA ASN A 276 9.23 -5.67 18.18
C ASN A 276 8.73 -4.54 19.09
N PRO A 277 7.96 -4.87 20.15
CA PRO A 277 7.32 -3.87 21.01
C PRO A 277 8.31 -2.93 21.73
N ARG A 278 9.48 -3.45 22.14
CA ARG A 278 10.47 -2.67 22.87
C ARG A 278 11.09 -1.58 21.99
N ALA A 279 11.53 -1.93 20.79
CA ALA A 279 12.12 -0.95 19.86
C ALA A 279 11.12 0.18 19.53
N LEU A 280 9.85 -0.17 19.29
CA LEU A 280 8.82 0.85 19.05
C LEU A 280 8.55 1.68 20.30
N ALA A 281 8.48 1.09 21.49
CA ALA A 281 8.26 1.83 22.73
C ALA A 281 9.39 2.83 23.01
N GLU A 282 10.65 2.42 22.85
CA GLU A 282 11.82 3.30 22.98
C GLU A 282 11.77 4.45 21.98
N ARG A 283 11.32 4.19 20.74
CA ARG A 283 11.13 5.24 19.72
C ARG A 283 9.99 6.18 20.08
N PHE A 284 8.88 5.69 20.60
CA PHE A 284 7.74 6.51 21.00
C PHE A 284 8.09 7.42 22.19
N ASP A 285 8.81 6.88 23.20
CA ASP A 285 9.33 7.66 24.31
C ASP A 285 10.30 8.75 23.84
N TRP A 286 11.17 8.40 22.87
CA TRP A 286 12.10 9.36 22.30
C TRP A 286 11.36 10.48 21.53
N LEU A 287 10.35 10.15 20.73
CA LEU A 287 9.53 11.12 20.01
C LEU A 287 8.80 12.07 20.95
N ALA A 288 8.25 11.56 22.05
CA ALA A 288 7.60 12.38 23.08
C ALA A 288 8.53 13.45 23.68
N ALA A 289 9.81 13.14 23.83
CA ALA A 289 10.82 14.04 24.36
C ALA A 289 11.49 14.93 23.30
N ASN A 290 11.37 14.61 22.00
CA ASN A 290 12.13 15.25 20.93
C ASN A 290 11.23 15.76 19.79
N GLY A 291 10.13 16.42 20.12
CA GLY A 291 9.14 16.90 19.14
C GLY A 291 9.72 17.84 18.08
N ALA A 292 10.70 18.69 18.43
CA ALA A 292 11.37 19.57 17.45
C ALA A 292 12.16 18.77 16.40
N THR A 293 12.82 17.68 16.80
CA THR A 293 13.54 16.79 15.87
C THR A 293 12.57 16.00 15.01
N ALA A 294 11.44 15.55 15.58
CA ALA A 294 10.37 14.91 14.81
C ALA A 294 9.81 15.85 13.74
N ALA A 295 9.58 17.11 14.08
CA ALA A 295 9.13 18.14 13.12
C ALA A 295 10.19 18.44 12.04
N ALA A 296 11.47 18.47 12.38
CA ALA A 296 12.56 18.65 11.40
C ALA A 296 12.62 17.45 10.42
N ALA A 297 12.53 16.22 10.93
CA ALA A 297 12.47 15.02 10.10
C ALA A 297 11.22 15.01 9.18
N GLY A 298 10.07 15.48 9.68
CA GLY A 298 8.86 15.63 8.88
C GLY A 298 9.02 16.64 7.73
N ARG A 299 9.70 17.76 7.95
CA ARG A 299 10.03 18.71 6.86
C ARG A 299 10.99 18.11 5.85
N ALA A 300 12.00 17.35 6.29
CA ALA A 300 12.89 16.61 5.39
C ALA A 300 12.10 15.59 4.56
N ALA A 301 11.17 14.85 5.19
CA ALA A 301 10.28 13.92 4.49
C ALA A 301 9.48 14.60 3.39
N ARG A 302 8.93 15.79 3.65
CA ARG A 302 8.21 16.57 2.64
C ARG A 302 9.12 16.95 1.47
N ALA A 303 10.32 17.45 1.74
CA ALA A 303 11.29 17.83 0.71
C ALA A 303 11.70 16.60 -0.14
N ASP A 304 11.94 15.46 0.50
CA ASP A 304 12.32 14.22 -0.18
C ASP A 304 11.21 13.72 -1.11
N ILE A 305 9.95 13.70 -0.67
CA ILE A 305 8.84 13.23 -1.52
C ILE A 305 8.55 14.19 -2.67
N GLU A 306 8.74 15.48 -2.47
CA GLU A 306 8.66 16.49 -3.55
C GLU A 306 9.79 16.28 -4.55
N ALA A 307 11.02 15.97 -4.11
CA ALA A 307 12.15 15.68 -4.98
C ALA A 307 11.97 14.39 -5.81
N VAL A 308 11.24 13.40 -5.30
CA VAL A 308 10.85 12.20 -6.09
C VAL A 308 9.96 12.59 -7.28
N GLY A 309 9.21 13.67 -7.16
CA GLY A 309 8.42 14.22 -8.27
C GLY A 309 7.24 13.35 -8.69
N LEU A 310 6.58 12.70 -7.73
CA LEU A 310 5.40 11.85 -8.00
C LEU A 310 4.30 12.69 -8.66
N ASN A 311 3.96 12.36 -9.90
CA ASN A 311 2.89 13.06 -10.61
C ASN A 311 2.17 12.13 -11.59
N TRP A 312 0.93 12.45 -11.88
CA TRP A 312 0.10 11.67 -12.80
C TRP A 312 0.48 11.86 -14.26
N HIS A 313 1.11 12.99 -14.62
CA HIS A 313 1.57 13.24 -15.98
C HIS A 313 2.59 12.18 -16.43
N THR A 314 3.65 11.96 -15.63
CA THR A 314 4.65 10.93 -15.90
C THR A 314 4.03 9.54 -15.96
N VAL A 315 3.07 9.24 -15.06
CA VAL A 315 2.37 7.95 -15.07
C VAL A 315 1.62 7.74 -16.39
N VAL A 316 0.88 8.75 -16.83
CA VAL A 316 0.14 8.69 -18.11
C VAL A 316 1.09 8.52 -19.27
N GLU A 317 2.15 9.32 -19.37
CA GLU A 317 3.15 9.22 -20.45
C GLU A 317 3.74 7.81 -20.54
N GLN A 318 4.14 7.22 -19.42
CA GLN A 318 4.71 5.87 -19.38
C GLN A 318 3.70 4.79 -19.78
N LEU A 319 2.46 4.87 -19.29
CA LEU A 319 1.43 3.88 -19.58
C LEU A 319 0.86 4.02 -21.01
N THR A 320 1.00 5.19 -21.63
CA THR A 320 0.50 5.45 -22.98
C THR A 320 1.60 5.48 -24.05
N ALA A 321 2.88 5.40 -23.65
CA ALA A 321 4.00 5.33 -24.59
C ALA A 321 3.84 4.18 -25.59
N SER A 322 4.15 4.45 -26.86
CA SER A 322 4.23 3.39 -27.87
C SER A 322 5.35 2.42 -27.50
N ALA A 323 5.10 1.12 -27.61
CA ALA A 323 6.17 0.15 -27.46
C ALA A 323 7.11 0.30 -28.68
N THR A 324 8.26 0.91 -28.46
CA THR A 324 9.34 0.98 -29.47
C THR A 324 9.95 -0.38 -29.73
#